data_46aebafe1dcad585fd3b8ffec77941ea
#
_entry.id   46aebafe1dcad585fd3b8ffec77941ea
#
_cell.length_a   1.000
_cell.length_b   1.000
_cell.length_c   1.000
_cell.angle_alpha   90.00
_cell.angle_beta   90.00
_cell.angle_gamma   90.00
#
_symmetry.space_group_name_H-M   'P 1'
#
loop_
_entity.id
_entity.type
_entity.pdbx_description
1 polymer ?
#
loop_
_entity_poly.entity_id
_entity_poly.type
_entity_poly.pdbx_seq_one_letter_code
_entity_poly.pdbx_strand_id
1 'polypeptide(L)'
;MNKNYDFIVIGAGISACTFASVLNKRFSDASILLVEHGRRIGGRATTRKSRKNKILEFDHGLPSISFSKNISQDLVTLISPLINSKKLLDISNDILIINEFGEMKYSSINYKTYRSLPFMINFCEEIINQSINPKKISFLFQTLTKSFKRKNNLWEIQLNTKTFIKSKHLILSSSLIAHPRCLKILQVNSLPLRDAFIKGEDEVVDRLLREICKQNHLSRKIYIFHVPNCAVAQNFNKQYLQITFSKSIKDNLNFERIIFQRQSDGSIIITLHCYYISNIIDIETDNNVKSLISIFVNYQIFLDLFVQARLIDKMDWRASQPFNNLLSKDLQWSSINNIGFCGDWFDLNSFGGLERAMNSSIRLAKLINLN
;
A
#
# COMPACT_ATOMS: atom_id res chain seq x y z
N MET A 1 -0.47 -30.24 9.31
CA MET A 1 0.16 -30.59 8.02
C MET A 1 1.46 -29.80 7.87
N ASN A 2 2.61 -30.49 7.88
CA ASN A 2 3.91 -29.84 7.60
C ASN A 2 4.07 -29.63 6.09
N LYS A 3 3.48 -28.57 5.55
CA LYS A 3 3.65 -28.24 4.15
C LYS A 3 4.92 -27.41 3.99
N ASN A 4 5.85 -27.88 3.18
CA ASN A 4 7.07 -27.16 2.82
C ASN A 4 6.80 -26.36 1.54
N TYR A 5 7.22 -25.09 1.53
CA TYR A 5 7.15 -24.21 0.38
C TYR A 5 8.56 -23.89 -0.12
N ASP A 6 8.69 -23.56 -1.38
CA ASP A 6 9.95 -23.01 -1.87
C ASP A 6 10.15 -21.60 -1.36
N PHE A 7 9.07 -20.80 -1.32
CA PHE A 7 9.07 -19.43 -0.81
C PHE A 7 7.91 -19.19 0.14
N ILE A 8 8.20 -18.51 1.25
CA ILE A 8 7.19 -17.85 2.07
C ILE A 8 7.47 -16.35 2.04
N VAL A 9 6.43 -15.58 1.70
CA VAL A 9 6.45 -14.11 1.64
C VAL A 9 5.61 -13.57 2.78
N ILE A 10 6.18 -12.75 3.65
CA ILE A 10 5.44 -12.09 4.73
C ILE A 10 4.86 -10.77 4.23
N GLY A 11 3.54 -10.74 4.12
CA GLY A 11 2.71 -9.70 3.53
C GLY A 11 2.08 -10.11 2.21
N ALA A 12 0.95 -9.47 1.84
CA ALA A 12 0.28 -9.62 0.55
C ALA A 12 -0.09 -8.25 -0.06
N GLY A 13 0.75 -7.25 0.16
CA GLY A 13 0.68 -5.96 -0.52
C GLY A 13 1.30 -6.01 -1.92
N ILE A 14 1.32 -4.87 -2.61
CA ILE A 14 1.82 -4.79 -3.99
C ILE A 14 3.25 -5.33 -4.14
N SER A 15 4.14 -5.12 -3.15
CA SER A 15 5.49 -5.67 -3.18
C SER A 15 5.48 -7.20 -3.24
N ALA A 16 4.72 -7.84 -2.34
CA ALA A 16 4.61 -9.30 -2.30
C ALA A 16 4.02 -9.85 -3.60
N CYS A 17 2.96 -9.20 -4.10
CA CYS A 17 2.29 -9.61 -5.34
C CYS A 17 3.21 -9.48 -6.55
N THR A 18 3.94 -8.38 -6.66
CA THR A 18 4.91 -8.16 -7.73
C THR A 18 6.05 -9.17 -7.64
N PHE A 19 6.60 -9.40 -6.43
CA PHE A 19 7.63 -10.41 -6.22
C PHE A 19 7.15 -11.79 -6.65
N ALA A 20 6.00 -12.23 -6.14
CA ALA A 20 5.46 -13.56 -6.43
C ALA A 20 5.17 -13.75 -7.93
N SER A 21 4.60 -12.73 -8.58
CA SER A 21 4.31 -12.79 -10.02
C SER A 21 5.59 -12.87 -10.87
N VAL A 22 6.58 -12.02 -10.58
CA VAL A 22 7.85 -12.00 -11.34
C VAL A 22 8.66 -13.26 -11.06
N LEU A 23 8.71 -13.72 -9.81
CA LEU A 23 9.40 -14.96 -9.48
C LEU A 23 8.74 -16.17 -10.17
N ASN A 24 7.41 -16.26 -10.19
CA ASN A 24 6.69 -17.35 -10.85
C ASN A 24 6.89 -17.35 -12.38
N LYS A 25 7.10 -16.18 -13.00
CA LYS A 25 7.50 -16.11 -14.41
C LYS A 25 8.88 -16.70 -14.67
N ARG A 26 9.77 -16.69 -13.69
CA ARG A 26 11.13 -17.28 -13.81
C ARG A 26 11.16 -18.75 -13.39
N PHE A 27 10.35 -19.11 -12.41
CA PHE A 27 10.32 -20.44 -11.78
C PHE A 27 8.86 -20.87 -11.61
N SER A 28 8.23 -21.31 -12.69
CA SER A 28 6.78 -21.58 -12.76
C SER A 28 6.30 -22.68 -11.82
N ASP A 29 7.19 -23.59 -11.43
CA ASP A 29 6.88 -24.72 -10.55
C ASP A 29 7.13 -24.45 -9.07
N ALA A 30 7.80 -23.34 -8.75
CA ALA A 30 8.08 -22.97 -7.37
C ALA A 30 6.79 -22.68 -6.59
N SER A 31 6.65 -23.31 -5.44
CA SER A 31 5.53 -23.11 -4.52
C SER A 31 5.75 -21.85 -3.69
N ILE A 32 4.82 -20.89 -3.79
CA ILE A 32 4.91 -19.59 -3.12
C ILE A 32 3.71 -19.44 -2.19
N LEU A 33 3.95 -19.14 -0.92
CA LEU A 33 2.91 -18.79 0.05
C LEU A 33 3.06 -17.34 0.51
N LEU A 34 2.00 -16.54 0.35
CA LEU A 34 1.90 -15.20 0.92
C LEU A 34 1.13 -15.28 2.26
N VAL A 35 1.76 -14.82 3.35
CA VAL A 35 1.16 -14.78 4.69
C VAL A 35 0.77 -13.33 5.01
N GLU A 36 -0.53 -13.08 5.19
CA GLU A 36 -1.08 -11.73 5.37
C GLU A 36 -1.93 -11.64 6.64
N HIS A 37 -1.66 -10.61 7.44
CA HIS A 37 -2.45 -10.34 8.65
C HIS A 37 -3.87 -9.86 8.32
N GLY A 38 -4.03 -9.13 7.23
CA GLY A 38 -5.32 -8.65 6.73
C GLY A 38 -6.22 -9.78 6.20
N ARG A 39 -7.45 -9.42 5.88
CA ARG A 39 -8.46 -10.36 5.36
C ARG A 39 -8.32 -10.64 3.87
N ARG A 40 -7.57 -9.80 3.15
CA ARG A 40 -7.43 -9.85 1.69
C ARG A 40 -6.04 -9.36 1.26
N ILE A 41 -5.72 -9.60 0.03
CA ILE A 41 -4.60 -9.00 -0.69
C ILE A 41 -4.72 -7.47 -0.74
N GLY A 42 -3.63 -6.76 -1.00
CA GLY A 42 -3.65 -5.32 -1.28
C GLY A 42 -2.76 -4.48 -0.37
N GLY A 43 -2.63 -4.83 0.91
CA GLY A 43 -1.85 -4.02 1.85
C GLY A 43 -2.34 -2.57 1.91
N ARG A 44 -1.53 -1.61 1.46
CA ARG A 44 -1.91 -0.19 1.38
C ARG A 44 -2.71 0.18 0.12
N ALA A 45 -2.76 -0.67 -0.89
CA ALA A 45 -3.66 -0.55 -2.04
C ALA A 45 -4.97 -1.32 -1.80
N THR A 46 -5.53 -1.18 -0.61
CA THR A 46 -6.67 -1.98 -0.16
C THR A 46 -7.99 -1.23 -0.31
N THR A 47 -9.02 -1.99 -0.62
CA THR A 47 -10.41 -1.57 -0.68
C THR A 47 -11.16 -2.18 0.49
N ARG A 48 -12.09 -1.48 1.05
CA ARG A 48 -12.85 -1.90 2.22
C ARG A 48 -14.35 -1.82 1.98
N LYS A 49 -15.09 -2.82 2.47
CA LYS A 49 -16.53 -2.74 2.63
C LYS A 49 -16.88 -1.96 3.90
N SER A 50 -17.88 -1.09 3.81
CA SER A 50 -18.39 -0.40 4.98
C SER A 50 -18.85 -1.40 6.04
N ARG A 51 -18.59 -1.08 7.31
CA ARG A 51 -19.08 -1.90 8.43
C ARG A 51 -20.58 -1.76 8.63
N LYS A 52 -21.12 -0.58 8.33
CA LYS A 52 -22.54 -0.24 8.52
C LYS A 52 -23.39 -0.62 7.30
N ASN A 53 -22.84 -0.49 6.09
CA ASN A 53 -23.52 -0.84 4.84
C ASN A 53 -22.56 -1.65 3.94
N LYS A 54 -22.72 -2.97 3.92
CA LYS A 54 -21.84 -3.89 3.19
C LYS A 54 -21.88 -3.74 1.66
N ILE A 55 -22.84 -2.99 1.12
CA ILE A 55 -22.93 -2.70 -0.31
C ILE A 55 -21.87 -1.66 -0.70
N LEU A 56 -21.56 -0.72 0.20
CA LEU A 56 -20.59 0.33 -0.07
C LEU A 56 -19.16 -0.20 0.02
N GLU A 57 -18.39 -0.04 -1.07
CA GLU A 57 -16.97 -0.34 -1.14
C GLU A 57 -16.19 0.93 -1.48
N PHE A 58 -15.03 1.12 -0.84
CA PHE A 58 -14.21 2.29 -1.04
C PHE A 58 -12.72 2.02 -0.86
N ASP A 59 -11.93 2.74 -1.64
CA ASP A 59 -10.48 2.76 -1.52
C ASP A 59 -10.10 3.73 -0.40
N HIS A 60 -9.48 3.22 0.67
CA HIS A 60 -9.12 4.01 1.85
C HIS A 60 -7.60 4.11 2.07
N GLY A 61 -6.84 3.43 1.25
CA GLY A 61 -5.38 3.49 1.24
C GLY A 61 -4.86 4.33 0.08
N LEU A 62 -4.14 3.69 -0.84
CA LEU A 62 -3.65 4.32 -2.06
C LEU A 62 -4.82 4.63 -3.00
N PRO A 63 -5.08 5.90 -3.35
CA PRO A 63 -6.24 6.25 -4.18
C PRO A 63 -5.96 6.12 -5.68
N SER A 64 -4.69 6.27 -6.07
CA SER A 64 -4.24 6.30 -7.46
C SER A 64 -2.77 5.91 -7.57
N ILE A 65 -2.34 5.55 -8.76
CA ILE A 65 -1.00 5.07 -9.09
C ILE A 65 -0.37 6.04 -10.06
N SER A 66 0.76 6.63 -9.68
CA SER A 66 1.54 7.47 -10.59
C SER A 66 2.91 6.84 -10.81
N PHE A 67 3.37 6.87 -12.04
CA PHE A 67 4.69 6.36 -12.42
C PHE A 67 5.57 7.48 -12.93
N SER A 68 6.89 7.36 -12.73
CA SER A 68 7.87 8.30 -13.27
C SER A 68 7.85 8.32 -14.81
N LYS A 69 8.37 9.40 -15.41
CA LYS A 69 8.55 9.43 -16.86
C LYS A 69 9.52 8.35 -17.36
N ASN A 70 10.53 8.04 -16.54
CA ASN A 70 11.59 7.08 -16.86
C ASN A 70 11.31 5.74 -16.12
N ILE A 71 10.12 5.23 -16.28
CA ILE A 71 9.72 3.94 -15.73
C ILE A 71 10.61 2.82 -16.28
N SER A 72 11.03 1.87 -15.43
CA SER A 72 11.84 0.73 -15.86
C SER A 72 11.09 -0.16 -16.85
N GLN A 73 11.80 -0.73 -17.83
CA GLN A 73 11.21 -1.63 -18.83
C GLN A 73 10.50 -2.84 -18.20
N ASP A 74 11.04 -3.36 -17.12
CA ASP A 74 10.42 -4.46 -16.37
C ASP A 74 9.05 -4.06 -15.82
N LEU A 75 8.96 -2.84 -15.29
CA LEU A 75 7.70 -2.34 -14.75
C LEU A 75 6.71 -2.04 -15.89
N VAL A 76 7.17 -1.49 -17.02
CA VAL A 76 6.36 -1.34 -18.25
C VAL A 76 5.76 -2.68 -18.65
N THR A 77 6.54 -3.75 -18.66
CA THR A 77 6.09 -5.10 -19.02
C THR A 77 4.96 -5.60 -18.10
N LEU A 78 4.97 -5.21 -16.83
CA LEU A 78 3.91 -5.57 -15.88
C LEU A 78 2.65 -4.72 -16.00
N ILE A 79 2.77 -3.43 -16.31
CA ILE A 79 1.62 -2.53 -16.26
C ILE A 79 0.93 -2.35 -17.61
N SER A 80 1.67 -2.44 -18.74
CA SER A 80 1.10 -2.23 -20.08
C SER A 80 -0.07 -3.16 -20.40
N PRO A 81 -0.04 -4.47 -20.06
CA PRO A 81 -1.18 -5.34 -20.26
C PRO A 81 -2.44 -4.86 -19.51
N LEU A 82 -2.26 -4.29 -18.32
CA LEU A 82 -3.38 -3.79 -17.52
C LEU A 82 -3.95 -2.48 -18.08
N ILE A 83 -3.10 -1.63 -18.64
CA ILE A 83 -3.54 -0.41 -19.33
C ILE A 83 -4.30 -0.79 -20.60
N ASN A 84 -3.74 -1.67 -21.41
CA ASN A 84 -4.34 -2.09 -22.69
C ASN A 84 -5.70 -2.79 -22.49
N SER A 85 -5.84 -3.58 -21.43
CA SER A 85 -7.10 -4.25 -21.06
C SER A 85 -8.06 -3.37 -20.25
N LYS A 86 -7.75 -2.09 -20.05
CA LYS A 86 -8.51 -1.13 -19.23
C LYS A 86 -8.72 -1.55 -17.77
N LYS A 87 -7.87 -2.43 -17.25
CA LYS A 87 -7.80 -2.74 -15.81
C LYS A 87 -7.14 -1.61 -15.01
N LEU A 88 -6.26 -0.83 -15.67
CA LEU A 88 -5.76 0.45 -15.22
C LEU A 88 -6.31 1.55 -16.12
N LEU A 89 -7.15 2.41 -15.54
CA LEU A 89 -7.73 3.56 -16.22
C LEU A 89 -6.84 4.79 -16.01
N ASP A 90 -6.49 5.50 -17.08
CA ASP A 90 -5.82 6.80 -17.01
C ASP A 90 -6.81 7.85 -16.47
N ILE A 91 -6.50 8.42 -15.32
CA ILE A 91 -7.29 9.42 -14.60
C ILE A 91 -6.57 10.77 -14.50
N SER A 92 -5.54 10.98 -15.31
CA SER A 92 -4.72 12.20 -15.25
C SER A 92 -5.57 13.48 -15.37
N ASN A 93 -6.65 13.44 -16.16
CA ASN A 93 -7.60 14.54 -16.35
C ASN A 93 -8.65 14.65 -15.20
N ASP A 94 -8.63 13.76 -14.24
CA ASP A 94 -9.52 13.79 -13.07
C ASP A 94 -8.74 14.11 -11.79
N ILE A 95 -7.55 14.72 -11.95
CA ILE A 95 -6.72 15.18 -10.84
C ILE A 95 -6.58 16.69 -10.89
N LEU A 96 -7.10 17.34 -9.86
CA LEU A 96 -7.05 18.79 -9.69
C LEU A 96 -6.15 19.13 -8.51
N ILE A 97 -5.64 20.36 -8.51
CA ILE A 97 -4.96 20.99 -7.38
C ILE A 97 -5.77 22.21 -6.99
N ILE A 98 -6.07 22.36 -5.70
CA ILE A 98 -6.69 23.56 -5.15
C ILE A 98 -5.66 24.28 -4.28
N ASN A 99 -5.58 25.60 -4.44
CA ASN A 99 -4.70 26.47 -3.65
C ASN A 99 -5.43 27.14 -2.48
N GLU A 100 -4.71 27.87 -1.67
CA GLU A 100 -5.20 28.63 -0.50
C GLU A 100 -6.21 29.73 -0.84
N PHE A 101 -6.25 30.19 -2.09
CA PHE A 101 -7.23 31.15 -2.59
C PHE A 101 -8.51 30.48 -3.13
N GLY A 102 -8.61 29.15 -2.99
CA GLY A 102 -9.71 28.37 -3.52
C GLY A 102 -9.70 28.24 -5.06
N GLU A 103 -8.59 28.56 -5.73
CA GLU A 103 -8.47 28.36 -7.17
C GLU A 103 -8.15 26.90 -7.47
N MET A 104 -8.91 26.30 -8.38
CA MET A 104 -8.76 24.93 -8.78
C MET A 104 -8.21 24.83 -10.20
N LYS A 105 -7.13 24.10 -10.37
CA LYS A 105 -6.46 23.89 -11.66
C LYS A 105 -6.17 22.41 -11.90
N TYR A 106 -6.13 22.00 -13.14
CA TYR A 106 -5.64 20.67 -13.48
C TYR A 106 -4.20 20.53 -13.01
N SER A 107 -3.88 19.35 -12.50
CA SER A 107 -2.51 19.06 -12.09
C SER A 107 -1.60 19.14 -13.31
N SER A 108 -0.66 20.09 -13.31
CA SER A 108 0.37 20.22 -14.36
C SER A 108 1.44 19.13 -14.28
N ILE A 109 1.16 18.05 -13.58
CA ILE A 109 2.11 16.99 -13.31
C ILE A 109 2.39 16.21 -14.59
N ASN A 110 3.61 16.24 -15.02
CA ASN A 110 4.13 15.63 -16.25
C ASN A 110 4.24 14.09 -16.20
N TYR A 111 3.40 13.40 -15.41
CA TYR A 111 3.33 11.94 -15.36
C TYR A 111 1.89 11.46 -15.40
N LYS A 112 1.69 10.29 -15.99
CA LYS A 112 0.37 9.68 -16.03
C LYS A 112 -0.01 9.10 -14.69
N THR A 113 -1.28 9.27 -14.35
CA THR A 113 -1.86 8.71 -13.12
C THR A 113 -2.99 7.78 -13.47
N TYR A 114 -2.98 6.61 -12.86
CA TYR A 114 -3.92 5.54 -13.12
C TYR A 114 -4.70 5.16 -11.87
N ARG A 115 -5.87 4.57 -12.10
CA ARG A 115 -6.66 3.90 -11.09
C ARG A 115 -6.99 2.50 -11.54
N SER A 116 -6.90 1.52 -10.63
CA SER A 116 -7.36 0.16 -10.92
C SER A 116 -8.89 0.07 -10.86
N LEU A 117 -9.47 -0.68 -11.75
CA LEU A 117 -10.90 -0.92 -11.83
C LEU A 117 -11.26 -2.35 -11.38
N PRO A 118 -12.41 -2.51 -10.72
CA PRO A 118 -13.31 -1.47 -10.17
C PRO A 118 -12.72 -0.72 -8.96
N PHE A 119 -11.77 -1.33 -8.24
CA PHE A 119 -11.14 -0.79 -7.03
C PHE A 119 -9.62 -1.01 -7.02
N MET A 120 -8.93 -0.30 -6.13
CA MET A 120 -7.46 -0.37 -6.04
C MET A 120 -6.92 -1.74 -5.63
N ILE A 121 -7.68 -2.53 -4.86
CA ILE A 121 -7.28 -3.91 -4.51
C ILE A 121 -7.08 -4.78 -5.75
N ASN A 122 -7.86 -4.57 -6.80
CA ASN A 122 -7.79 -5.34 -8.04
C ASN A 122 -6.44 -5.19 -8.74
N PHE A 123 -5.71 -4.11 -8.50
CA PHE A 123 -4.35 -3.98 -9.03
C PHE A 123 -3.42 -5.11 -8.55
N CYS A 124 -3.48 -5.46 -7.26
CA CYS A 124 -2.69 -6.55 -6.72
C CYS A 124 -3.14 -7.92 -7.27
N GLU A 125 -4.45 -8.12 -7.43
CA GLU A 125 -5.02 -9.32 -8.02
C GLU A 125 -4.57 -9.49 -9.46
N GLU A 126 -4.65 -8.43 -10.26
CA GLU A 126 -4.25 -8.45 -11.67
C GLU A 126 -2.74 -8.67 -11.85
N ILE A 127 -1.90 -8.16 -10.95
CA ILE A 127 -0.45 -8.47 -10.96
C ILE A 127 -0.21 -9.97 -10.72
N ILE A 128 -0.92 -10.57 -9.78
CA ILE A 128 -0.83 -12.03 -9.53
C ILE A 128 -1.33 -12.83 -10.74
N ASN A 129 -2.42 -12.40 -11.37
CA ASN A 129 -2.99 -13.07 -12.54
C ASN A 129 -2.06 -13.10 -13.75
N GLN A 130 -1.05 -12.24 -13.80
CA GLN A 130 0.00 -12.24 -14.84
C GLN A 130 1.06 -13.33 -14.63
N SER A 131 1.01 -14.11 -13.57
CA SER A 131 1.91 -15.24 -13.32
C SER A 131 1.70 -16.34 -14.37
N ILE A 132 2.74 -17.08 -14.72
CA ILE A 132 2.64 -18.22 -15.65
C ILE A 132 1.80 -19.35 -15.04
N ASN A 133 2.04 -19.64 -13.75
CA ASN A 133 1.32 -20.67 -13.02
C ASN A 133 0.73 -20.12 -11.70
N PRO A 134 -0.37 -19.33 -11.74
CA PRO A 134 -0.94 -18.73 -10.54
C PRO A 134 -1.36 -19.74 -9.46
N LYS A 135 -1.64 -21.01 -9.85
CA LYS A 135 -2.00 -22.08 -8.92
C LYS A 135 -0.87 -22.45 -7.95
N LYS A 136 0.37 -22.10 -8.25
CA LYS A 136 1.53 -22.28 -7.37
C LYS A 136 1.66 -21.16 -6.33
N ILE A 137 0.88 -20.07 -6.47
CA ILE A 137 0.83 -18.97 -5.52
C ILE A 137 -0.40 -19.16 -4.63
N SER A 138 -0.17 -19.31 -3.34
CA SER A 138 -1.21 -19.51 -2.34
C SER A 138 -1.19 -18.39 -1.30
N PHE A 139 -2.32 -18.19 -0.61
CA PHE A 139 -2.50 -17.14 0.37
C PHE A 139 -2.95 -17.70 1.70
N LEU A 140 -2.42 -17.15 2.78
CA LEU A 140 -2.87 -17.40 4.15
C LEU A 140 -3.22 -16.06 4.79
N PHE A 141 -4.50 -15.72 4.75
CA PHE A 141 -5.04 -14.47 5.30
C PHE A 141 -5.36 -14.57 6.79
N GLN A 142 -5.60 -13.42 7.44
CA GLN A 142 -5.90 -13.29 8.86
C GLN A 142 -4.85 -13.95 9.76
N THR A 143 -3.62 -13.99 9.27
CA THR A 143 -2.53 -14.74 9.89
C THR A 143 -1.34 -13.84 10.14
N LEU A 144 -0.96 -13.73 11.40
CA LEU A 144 0.18 -12.95 11.83
C LEU A 144 1.39 -13.85 12.05
N THR A 145 2.52 -13.49 11.46
CA THR A 145 3.82 -14.08 11.76
C THR A 145 4.32 -13.55 13.11
N LYS A 146 4.58 -14.45 14.05
CA LYS A 146 5.07 -14.12 15.40
C LYS A 146 6.59 -14.13 15.48
N SER A 147 7.19 -15.19 14.97
CA SER A 147 8.63 -15.38 14.96
C SER A 147 9.04 -16.30 13.82
N PHE A 148 10.31 -16.34 13.52
CA PHE A 148 10.88 -17.27 12.57
C PHE A 148 12.32 -17.58 12.96
N LYS A 149 12.78 -18.75 12.59
CA LYS A 149 14.15 -19.22 12.80
C LYS A 149 14.59 -20.09 11.64
N ARG A 150 15.88 -20.19 11.42
CA ARG A 150 16.46 -21.10 10.45
C ARG A 150 16.91 -22.39 11.14
N LYS A 151 16.49 -23.53 10.62
CA LYS A 151 16.87 -24.85 11.10
C LYS A 151 16.98 -25.83 9.93
N ASN A 152 18.09 -26.57 9.82
CA ASN A 152 18.33 -27.55 8.76
C ASN A 152 18.11 -26.97 7.35
N ASN A 153 18.66 -25.79 7.10
CA ASN A 153 18.53 -25.01 5.86
C ASN A 153 17.09 -24.62 5.46
N LEU A 154 16.13 -24.75 6.36
CA LEU A 154 14.75 -24.31 6.17
C LEU A 154 14.42 -23.20 7.16
N TRP A 155 13.60 -22.27 6.72
CA TRP A 155 12.91 -21.31 7.55
C TRP A 155 11.70 -21.97 8.22
N GLU A 156 11.62 -21.94 9.54
CA GLU A 156 10.46 -22.32 10.33
C GLU A 156 9.79 -21.03 10.82
N ILE A 157 8.58 -20.77 10.34
CA ILE A 157 7.81 -19.57 10.63
C ILE A 157 6.66 -19.92 11.58
N GLN A 158 6.64 -19.30 12.76
CA GLN A 158 5.58 -19.46 13.75
C GLN A 158 4.45 -18.46 13.49
N LEU A 159 3.25 -18.96 13.39
CA LEU A 159 2.03 -18.19 13.21
C LEU A 159 1.34 -17.91 14.54
N ASN A 160 0.46 -16.91 14.56
CA ASN A 160 -0.36 -16.61 15.74
C ASN A 160 -1.30 -17.77 16.15
N THR A 161 -1.59 -18.69 15.24
CA THR A 161 -2.35 -19.92 15.47
C THR A 161 -1.54 -21.01 16.17
N LYS A 162 -0.31 -20.72 16.59
CA LYS A 162 0.67 -21.68 17.16
C LYS A 162 1.12 -22.76 16.17
N THR A 163 0.72 -22.70 14.93
CA THR A 163 1.19 -23.59 13.86
C THR A 163 2.52 -23.12 13.29
N PHE A 164 3.28 -24.07 12.73
CA PHE A 164 4.54 -23.79 12.03
C PHE A 164 4.39 -24.13 10.57
N ILE A 165 4.95 -23.26 9.72
CA ILE A 165 5.10 -23.49 8.28
C ILE A 165 6.59 -23.38 7.93
N LYS A 166 6.99 -24.05 6.83
CA LYS A 166 8.41 -24.11 6.46
C LYS A 166 8.64 -23.70 5.03
N SER A 167 9.80 -23.09 4.75
CA SER A 167 10.23 -22.77 3.40
C SER A 167 11.75 -22.81 3.22
N LYS A 168 12.19 -22.95 1.98
CA LYS A 168 13.60 -22.79 1.61
C LYS A 168 14.04 -21.34 1.67
N HIS A 169 13.15 -20.42 1.27
CA HIS A 169 13.40 -18.99 1.18
C HIS A 169 12.35 -18.21 1.99
N LEU A 170 12.78 -17.17 2.68
CA LEU A 170 11.93 -16.25 3.40
C LEU A 170 12.02 -14.85 2.78
N ILE A 171 10.88 -14.25 2.45
CA ILE A 171 10.82 -12.91 1.88
C ILE A 171 9.99 -11.99 2.77
N LEU A 172 10.58 -10.86 3.16
CA LEU A 172 9.91 -9.83 3.92
C LEU A 172 9.49 -8.68 2.98
N SER A 173 8.20 -8.58 2.69
CA SER A 173 7.63 -7.51 1.86
C SER A 173 7.14 -6.31 2.68
N SER A 174 7.32 -6.36 3.99
CA SER A 174 7.01 -5.30 4.94
C SER A 174 8.17 -5.11 5.91
N SER A 175 8.51 -3.85 6.16
CA SER A 175 9.54 -3.51 7.16
C SER A 175 9.11 -3.79 8.60
N LEU A 176 7.85 -4.16 8.87
CA LEU A 176 7.31 -4.21 10.23
C LEU A 176 8.14 -5.09 11.17
N ILE A 177 8.40 -6.34 10.81
CA ILE A 177 9.09 -7.31 11.70
C ILE A 177 10.61 -7.10 11.81
N ALA A 178 11.15 -6.17 11.04
CA ALA A 178 12.54 -5.73 11.11
C ALA A 178 12.70 -4.36 11.81
N HIS A 179 11.62 -3.59 11.97
CA HIS A 179 11.64 -2.22 12.47
C HIS A 179 11.20 -2.17 13.95
N PRO A 180 11.81 -1.34 14.82
CA PRO A 180 11.48 -1.22 16.25
C PRO A 180 9.99 -0.99 16.57
N ARG A 181 9.23 -0.39 15.65
CA ARG A 181 7.78 -0.21 15.82
C ARG A 181 7.01 -1.52 16.03
N CYS A 182 7.58 -2.66 15.62
CA CYS A 182 6.92 -3.96 15.80
C CYS A 182 6.79 -4.33 17.28
N LEU A 183 7.70 -3.90 18.15
CA LEU A 183 7.67 -4.21 19.59
C LEU A 183 6.31 -3.86 20.19
N LYS A 184 5.82 -2.65 19.91
CA LYS A 184 4.50 -2.19 20.36
C LYS A 184 3.34 -2.86 19.63
N ILE A 185 3.46 -3.05 18.30
CA ILE A 185 2.37 -3.56 17.46
C ILE A 185 2.14 -5.04 17.68
N LEU A 186 3.22 -5.82 17.78
CA LEU A 186 3.16 -7.28 17.94
C LEU A 186 3.20 -7.71 19.42
N GLN A 187 3.41 -6.74 20.34
CA GLN A 187 3.59 -6.99 21.78
C GLN A 187 4.71 -8.02 22.03
N VAL A 188 5.86 -7.79 21.41
CA VAL A 188 7.07 -8.60 21.56
C VAL A 188 8.17 -7.77 22.22
N ASN A 189 9.11 -8.43 22.90
CA ASN A 189 10.18 -7.78 23.66
C ASN A 189 11.43 -7.51 22.81
N SER A 190 11.54 -8.17 21.66
CA SER A 190 12.68 -8.08 20.74
C SER A 190 12.22 -8.10 19.29
N LEU A 191 13.11 -7.70 18.37
CA LEU A 191 12.83 -7.70 16.95
C LEU A 191 12.83 -9.13 16.40
N PRO A 192 11.72 -9.64 15.83
CA PRO A 192 11.68 -10.99 15.29
C PRO A 192 12.79 -11.29 14.28
N LEU A 193 13.18 -10.28 13.46
CA LEU A 193 14.30 -10.46 12.55
C LEU A 193 15.65 -10.56 13.30
N ARG A 194 15.85 -9.79 14.38
CA ARG A 194 17.08 -9.89 15.17
C ARG A 194 17.21 -11.23 15.88
N ASP A 195 16.09 -11.73 16.41
CA ASP A 195 16.06 -12.99 17.15
C ASP A 195 16.34 -14.22 16.27
N ALA A 196 16.15 -14.08 14.97
CA ALA A 196 16.40 -15.15 14.01
C ALA A 196 17.88 -15.32 13.65
N PHE A 197 18.75 -14.38 14.04
CA PHE A 197 20.17 -14.36 13.67
C PHE A 197 21.08 -14.05 14.85
N ILE A 198 22.24 -14.69 14.89
CA ILE A 198 23.34 -14.30 15.75
C ILE A 198 24.03 -13.09 15.09
N LYS A 199 24.34 -12.07 15.88
CA LYS A 199 25.05 -10.88 15.40
C LYS A 199 26.44 -11.27 14.83
N GLY A 200 26.71 -10.82 13.61
CA GLY A 200 27.96 -11.12 12.91
C GLY A 200 27.88 -12.30 11.93
N GLU A 201 26.82 -13.11 11.96
CA GLU A 201 26.67 -14.24 11.04
C GLU A 201 26.22 -13.82 9.63
N ASP A 202 25.51 -12.69 9.52
CA ASP A 202 24.99 -12.19 8.24
C ASP A 202 25.11 -10.67 8.19
N GLU A 203 26.10 -10.18 7.45
CA GLU A 203 26.34 -8.75 7.36
C GLU A 203 25.20 -7.99 6.67
N VAL A 204 24.52 -8.59 5.69
CA VAL A 204 23.38 -7.97 5.01
C VAL A 204 22.26 -7.72 6.02
N VAL A 205 21.92 -8.73 6.83
CA VAL A 205 20.89 -8.61 7.87
C VAL A 205 21.32 -7.63 8.96
N ASP A 206 22.56 -7.68 9.40
CA ASP A 206 23.07 -6.77 10.44
C ASP A 206 23.08 -5.32 9.99
N ARG A 207 23.47 -5.04 8.74
CA ARG A 207 23.39 -3.70 8.15
C ARG A 207 21.95 -3.26 7.99
N LEU A 208 21.08 -4.12 7.47
CA LEU A 208 19.66 -3.82 7.32
C LEU A 208 19.04 -3.44 8.66
N LEU A 209 19.29 -4.20 9.71
CA LEU A 209 18.77 -3.91 11.06
C LEU A 209 19.29 -2.58 11.62
N ARG A 210 20.56 -2.23 11.35
CA ARG A 210 21.11 -0.91 11.76
C ARG A 210 20.47 0.25 11.03
N GLU A 211 20.24 0.10 9.72
CA GLU A 211 19.72 1.20 8.90
C GLU A 211 18.21 1.37 9.04
N ILE A 212 17.46 0.26 9.18
CA ILE A 212 16.00 0.35 9.23
C ILE A 212 15.48 1.05 10.50
N CYS A 213 16.18 0.95 11.63
CA CYS A 213 15.77 1.64 12.85
C CYS A 213 15.90 3.17 12.76
N LYS A 214 16.65 3.70 11.80
CA LYS A 214 16.75 5.14 11.50
C LYS A 214 15.61 5.63 10.60
N GLN A 215 14.81 4.72 10.03
CA GLN A 215 13.75 5.06 9.10
C GLN A 215 12.49 5.51 9.83
N ASN A 216 12.01 6.71 9.51
CA ASN A 216 10.74 7.21 9.97
C ASN A 216 9.62 6.96 8.95
N HIS A 217 8.38 6.96 9.43
CA HIS A 217 7.21 6.74 8.60
C HIS A 217 6.23 7.90 8.76
N LEU A 218 5.67 8.33 7.64
CA LEU A 218 4.53 9.24 7.68
C LEU A 218 3.31 8.51 8.21
N SER A 219 2.55 9.20 9.03
CA SER A 219 1.24 8.73 9.50
C SER A 219 0.13 9.51 8.79
N ARG A 220 -1.00 8.86 8.55
CA ARG A 220 -2.17 9.48 7.93
C ARG A 220 -3.43 9.10 8.67
N LYS A 221 -4.34 10.07 8.74
CA LYS A 221 -5.72 9.87 9.17
C LYS A 221 -6.64 9.98 7.96
N ILE A 222 -7.54 9.02 7.82
CA ILE A 222 -8.45 8.95 6.69
C ILE A 222 -9.87 9.07 7.23
N TYR A 223 -10.65 9.98 6.66
CA TYR A 223 -12.07 10.13 6.93
C TYR A 223 -12.86 9.75 5.70
N ILE A 224 -13.92 8.99 5.90
CA ILE A 224 -14.75 8.45 4.83
C ILE A 224 -16.17 8.90 5.06
N PHE A 225 -16.66 9.69 4.10
CA PHE A 225 -18.03 10.20 4.12
C PHE A 225 -18.83 9.52 3.00
N HIS A 226 -20.12 9.38 3.23
CA HIS A 226 -21.08 8.87 2.27
C HIS A 226 -22.13 9.95 1.99
N VAL A 227 -22.32 10.26 0.72
CA VAL A 227 -23.40 11.08 0.18
C VAL A 227 -24.39 10.10 -0.46
N PRO A 228 -25.64 9.99 0.02
CA PRO A 228 -26.62 9.08 -0.56
C PRO A 228 -26.95 9.47 -2.00
N ASN A 229 -27.52 8.55 -2.76
CA ASN A 229 -28.05 8.85 -4.08
C ASN A 229 -29.21 9.85 -3.94
N CYS A 230 -28.95 11.10 -4.30
CA CYS A 230 -29.87 12.22 -4.24
C CYS A 230 -29.58 13.18 -5.40
N ALA A 231 -30.41 14.20 -5.60
CA ALA A 231 -30.26 15.16 -6.70
C ALA A 231 -28.84 15.78 -6.74
N VAL A 232 -28.26 16.11 -5.58
CA VAL A 232 -26.89 16.64 -5.50
C VAL A 232 -25.86 15.63 -6.00
N ALA A 233 -25.97 14.35 -5.56
CA ALA A 233 -25.09 13.31 -6.04
C ALA A 233 -25.24 13.08 -7.56
N GLN A 234 -26.47 13.12 -8.07
CA GLN A 234 -26.76 12.97 -9.51
C GLN A 234 -26.14 14.10 -10.36
N ASN A 235 -26.12 15.32 -9.85
CA ASN A 235 -25.52 16.49 -10.51
C ASN A 235 -24.00 16.46 -10.55
N PHE A 236 -23.35 15.61 -9.75
CA PHE A 236 -21.90 15.42 -9.78
C PHE A 236 -21.53 14.44 -10.89
N ASN A 237 -21.15 14.95 -12.09
CA ASN A 237 -20.96 14.15 -13.32
C ASN A 237 -19.67 13.37 -13.43
N LYS A 238 -18.87 13.26 -12.37
CA LYS A 238 -17.63 12.47 -12.39
C LYS A 238 -17.82 11.10 -11.76
N GLN A 239 -17.24 10.08 -12.37
CA GLN A 239 -17.13 8.76 -11.74
C GLN A 239 -16.04 8.75 -10.67
N TYR A 240 -14.98 9.52 -10.91
CA TYR A 240 -13.87 9.70 -9.99
C TYR A 240 -13.33 11.12 -10.12
N LEU A 241 -12.98 11.74 -9.01
CA LEU A 241 -12.28 13.01 -8.97
C LEU A 241 -11.34 13.01 -7.76
N GLN A 242 -10.08 13.36 -7.97
CA GLN A 242 -9.11 13.59 -6.89
C GLN A 242 -8.69 15.06 -6.88
N ILE A 243 -8.82 15.71 -5.74
CA ILE A 243 -8.33 17.06 -5.51
C ILE A 243 -7.19 16.99 -4.52
N THR A 244 -6.01 17.42 -4.94
CA THR A 244 -4.81 17.52 -4.11
C THR A 244 -4.72 18.96 -3.61
N PHE A 245 -4.41 19.13 -2.33
CA PHE A 245 -4.25 20.45 -1.74
C PHE A 245 -2.84 21.01 -2.02
N SER A 246 -2.73 22.34 -2.16
CA SER A 246 -1.45 23.02 -2.28
C SER A 246 -0.57 22.79 -1.06
N LYS A 247 0.72 23.14 -1.15
CA LYS A 247 1.65 23.01 -0.04
C LYS A 247 1.19 23.86 1.16
N SER A 248 0.72 25.07 0.91
CA SER A 248 0.22 25.96 1.96
C SER A 248 -0.95 25.35 2.74
N ILE A 249 -1.94 24.78 2.06
CA ILE A 249 -3.07 24.09 2.71
C ILE A 249 -2.58 22.86 3.49
N LYS A 250 -1.67 22.07 2.92
CA LYS A 250 -1.11 20.89 3.59
C LYS A 250 -0.41 21.24 4.89
N ASP A 251 0.40 22.30 4.87
CA ASP A 251 1.21 22.71 6.01
C ASP A 251 0.33 23.35 7.12
N ASN A 252 -0.71 24.10 6.75
CA ASN A 252 -1.56 24.83 7.69
C ASN A 252 -2.74 24.00 8.23
N LEU A 253 -3.37 23.18 7.39
CA LEU A 253 -4.60 22.46 7.71
C LEU A 253 -4.42 20.94 7.77
N ASN A 254 -3.22 20.45 7.42
CA ASN A 254 -2.89 19.03 7.37
C ASN A 254 -3.75 18.20 6.41
N PHE A 255 -4.47 18.82 5.49
CA PHE A 255 -5.20 18.14 4.44
C PHE A 255 -4.23 17.79 3.30
N GLU A 256 -4.17 16.51 2.91
CA GLU A 256 -3.32 16.05 1.82
C GLU A 256 -4.07 16.06 0.49
N ARG A 257 -5.23 15.42 0.46
CA ARG A 257 -6.10 15.27 -0.71
C ARG A 257 -7.50 14.86 -0.32
N ILE A 258 -8.45 15.09 -1.22
CA ILE A 258 -9.80 14.59 -1.13
C ILE A 258 -10.17 13.85 -2.42
N ILE A 259 -10.89 12.75 -2.30
CA ILE A 259 -11.30 11.90 -3.41
C ILE A 259 -12.81 11.74 -3.38
N PHE A 260 -13.45 11.94 -4.54
CA PHE A 260 -14.85 11.69 -4.79
C PHE A 260 -14.97 10.48 -5.70
N GLN A 261 -15.66 9.44 -5.26
CA GLN A 261 -15.85 8.20 -5.99
C GLN A 261 -17.33 7.84 -6.03
N ARG A 262 -17.90 7.82 -7.24
CA ARG A 262 -19.27 7.37 -7.45
C ARG A 262 -19.39 5.86 -7.28
N GLN A 263 -20.41 5.43 -6.60
CA GLN A 263 -20.77 4.03 -6.40
C GLN A 263 -21.77 3.55 -7.46
N SER A 264 -21.95 2.25 -7.57
CA SER A 264 -22.87 1.64 -8.53
C SER A 264 -24.36 2.00 -8.29
N ASP A 265 -24.72 2.32 -7.05
CA ASP A 265 -26.07 2.77 -6.65
C ASP A 265 -26.30 4.28 -6.89
N GLY A 266 -25.31 4.99 -7.48
CA GLY A 266 -25.36 6.43 -7.71
C GLY A 266 -24.94 7.29 -6.50
N SER A 267 -24.70 6.70 -5.33
CA SER A 267 -24.16 7.41 -4.17
C SER A 267 -22.69 7.81 -4.41
N ILE A 268 -22.15 8.70 -3.57
CA ILE A 268 -20.76 9.14 -3.65
C ILE A 268 -20.05 8.85 -2.33
N ILE A 269 -18.89 8.22 -2.41
CA ILE A 269 -17.95 8.15 -1.31
C ILE A 269 -16.95 9.29 -1.43
N ILE A 270 -16.79 10.04 -0.34
CA ILE A 270 -15.77 11.08 -0.22
C ILE A 270 -14.72 10.56 0.76
N THR A 271 -13.47 10.43 0.30
CA THR A 271 -12.34 10.01 1.14
C THR A 271 -11.37 11.17 1.31
N LEU A 272 -11.24 11.67 2.54
CA LEU A 272 -10.30 12.74 2.89
C LEU A 272 -9.05 12.14 3.55
N HIS A 273 -7.90 12.39 2.98
CA HIS A 273 -6.59 12.04 3.53
C HIS A 273 -5.98 13.24 4.23
N CYS A 274 -5.63 13.04 5.50
CA CYS A 274 -4.96 14.05 6.33
C CYS A 274 -3.62 13.53 6.83
N TYR A 275 -2.65 14.41 7.02
CA TYR A 275 -1.46 14.08 7.80
C TYR A 275 -1.87 13.91 9.27
N TYR A 276 -1.34 12.85 9.89
CA TYR A 276 -1.59 12.60 11.31
C TYR A 276 -0.57 13.39 12.13
N ILE A 277 -1.07 14.28 12.99
CA ILE A 277 -0.27 14.97 14.01
C ILE A 277 -0.87 14.59 15.36
N SER A 278 -0.05 14.09 16.26
CA SER A 278 -0.47 13.52 17.55
C SER A 278 -1.30 14.43 18.46
N ASN A 279 -1.29 15.74 18.19
CA ASN A 279 -1.93 16.77 19.03
C ASN A 279 -3.08 17.49 18.32
N ILE A 280 -3.48 17.07 17.10
CA ILE A 280 -4.59 17.72 16.40
C ILE A 280 -5.89 16.98 16.68
N ILE A 281 -6.83 17.74 17.14
CA ILE A 281 -8.22 17.46 17.42
C ILE A 281 -8.88 16.76 16.22
N ASP A 282 -9.66 15.74 16.48
CA ASP A 282 -10.45 15.01 15.48
C ASP A 282 -11.29 15.95 14.60
N ILE A 283 -11.45 15.66 13.31
CA ILE A 283 -12.33 16.40 12.35
C ILE A 283 -13.81 16.41 12.83
N GLU A 284 -14.13 15.68 13.88
CA GLU A 284 -15.42 15.78 14.55
C GLU A 284 -15.66 17.17 15.22
N THR A 285 -14.62 18.01 15.30
CA THR A 285 -14.82 19.39 15.74
C THR A 285 -15.30 20.23 14.55
N ASP A 286 -16.39 20.97 14.76
CA ASP A 286 -17.00 21.90 13.78
C ASP A 286 -15.99 22.79 13.03
N ASN A 287 -14.87 23.11 13.65
CA ASN A 287 -13.85 23.99 13.06
C ASN A 287 -13.11 23.36 11.88
N ASN A 288 -12.80 22.07 11.91
CA ASN A 288 -12.08 21.41 10.81
C ASN A 288 -13.00 21.17 9.59
N VAL A 289 -14.28 20.88 9.83
CA VAL A 289 -15.27 20.80 8.75
C VAL A 289 -15.49 22.16 8.12
N LYS A 290 -15.59 23.24 8.93
CA LYS A 290 -15.68 24.61 8.44
C LYS A 290 -14.45 25.03 7.61
N SER A 291 -13.24 24.66 8.06
CA SER A 291 -12.01 24.91 7.30
C SER A 291 -11.97 24.18 5.95
N LEU A 292 -12.47 22.93 5.89
CA LEU A 292 -12.60 22.21 4.64
C LEU A 292 -13.62 22.90 3.72
N ILE A 293 -14.79 23.26 4.24
CA ILE A 293 -15.85 23.94 3.48
C ILE A 293 -15.35 25.28 2.93
N SER A 294 -14.59 26.07 3.72
CA SER A 294 -14.07 27.37 3.27
C SER A 294 -13.13 27.27 2.07
N ILE A 295 -12.39 26.17 1.91
CA ILE A 295 -11.53 25.94 0.74
C ILE A 295 -12.38 25.82 -0.55
N PHE A 296 -13.59 25.29 -0.45
CA PHE A 296 -14.48 25.02 -1.59
C PHE A 296 -15.56 26.11 -1.78
N VAL A 297 -15.43 27.27 -1.13
CA VAL A 297 -16.47 28.31 -1.15
C VAL A 297 -16.90 28.75 -2.55
N ASN A 298 -15.99 28.72 -3.53
CA ASN A 298 -16.26 29.10 -4.92
C ASN A 298 -16.87 27.96 -5.77
N TYR A 299 -17.13 26.79 -5.18
CA TYR A 299 -17.57 25.60 -5.90
C TYR A 299 -18.82 25.00 -5.28
N GLN A 300 -19.98 25.50 -5.66
CA GLN A 300 -21.27 25.14 -5.06
C GLN A 300 -21.51 23.64 -5.00
N ILE A 301 -21.15 22.89 -6.06
CA ILE A 301 -21.34 21.45 -6.10
C ILE A 301 -20.64 20.71 -4.95
N PHE A 302 -19.45 21.13 -4.55
CA PHE A 302 -18.75 20.49 -3.43
C PHE A 302 -19.37 20.88 -2.09
N LEU A 303 -19.81 22.14 -1.94
CA LEU A 303 -20.54 22.60 -0.75
C LEU A 303 -21.81 21.76 -0.56
N ASP A 304 -22.58 21.59 -1.62
CA ASP A 304 -23.81 20.80 -1.59
C ASP A 304 -23.56 19.34 -1.24
N LEU A 305 -22.48 18.74 -1.79
CA LEU A 305 -22.04 17.40 -1.44
C LEU A 305 -21.67 17.30 0.05
N PHE A 306 -20.94 18.26 0.59
CA PHE A 306 -20.56 18.24 2.01
C PHE A 306 -21.76 18.39 2.96
N VAL A 307 -22.78 19.17 2.58
CA VAL A 307 -24.03 19.29 3.34
C VAL A 307 -24.76 17.92 3.45
N GLN A 308 -24.73 17.12 2.40
CA GLN A 308 -25.35 15.79 2.35
C GLN A 308 -24.44 14.69 2.91
N ALA A 309 -23.16 14.95 3.12
CA ALA A 309 -22.17 13.96 3.50
C ALA A 309 -22.32 13.56 4.98
N ARG A 310 -22.28 12.25 5.23
CA ARG A 310 -22.27 11.67 6.57
C ARG A 310 -21.00 10.88 6.78
N LEU A 311 -20.30 11.11 7.89
CA LEU A 311 -19.13 10.32 8.27
C LEU A 311 -19.55 8.88 8.55
N ILE A 312 -18.99 7.93 7.81
CA ILE A 312 -19.32 6.50 7.93
C ILE A 312 -18.17 5.67 8.49
N ASP A 313 -16.92 6.09 8.30
CA ASP A 313 -15.76 5.38 8.82
C ASP A 313 -14.56 6.33 8.98
N LYS A 314 -13.61 5.94 9.84
CA LYS A 314 -12.31 6.60 9.99
C LYS A 314 -11.21 5.57 10.18
N MET A 315 -9.98 5.90 9.75
CA MET A 315 -8.86 4.98 9.83
C MET A 315 -7.54 5.73 10.07
N ASP A 316 -6.71 5.14 10.94
CA ASP A 316 -5.36 5.62 11.23
C ASP A 316 -4.33 4.72 10.57
N TRP A 317 -3.58 5.27 9.62
CA TRP A 317 -2.39 4.66 9.05
C TRP A 317 -1.15 5.17 9.77
N ARG A 318 -0.76 4.51 10.88
CA ARG A 318 0.38 4.94 11.72
C ARG A 318 1.72 4.86 11.00
N ALA A 319 1.83 4.08 9.94
CA ALA A 319 3.02 3.95 9.10
C ALA A 319 2.58 3.79 7.65
N SER A 320 2.10 4.88 7.05
CA SER A 320 1.54 4.87 5.69
C SER A 320 2.62 4.74 4.62
N GLN A 321 3.78 5.35 4.81
CA GLN A 321 4.93 5.23 3.92
C GLN A 321 6.23 5.62 4.64
N PRO A 322 7.38 5.08 4.22
CA PRO A 322 8.69 5.57 4.66
C PRO A 322 8.88 7.03 4.24
N PHE A 323 9.47 7.82 5.13
CA PHE A 323 9.65 9.25 4.92
C PHE A 323 11.11 9.62 4.63
N ASN A 324 12.08 8.99 5.35
CA ASN A 324 13.50 9.24 5.22
C ASN A 324 14.30 7.93 5.33
N ASN A 325 15.61 8.00 5.16
CA ASN A 325 16.54 6.89 5.36
C ASN A 325 16.09 5.61 4.64
N LEU A 326 15.82 5.74 3.35
CA LEU A 326 15.52 4.57 2.52
C LEU A 326 16.76 3.68 2.46
N LEU A 327 16.53 2.37 2.51
CA LEU A 327 17.61 1.39 2.52
C LEU A 327 18.26 1.24 1.16
N SER A 328 19.55 1.01 1.14
CA SER A 328 20.29 0.71 -0.09
C SER A 328 19.85 -0.63 -0.70
N LYS A 329 19.84 -0.68 -2.02
CA LYS A 329 19.44 -1.85 -2.81
C LYS A 329 20.30 -3.11 -2.61
N ASP A 330 21.54 -2.96 -2.13
CA ASP A 330 22.45 -4.07 -1.82
C ASP A 330 22.02 -4.87 -0.59
N LEU A 331 21.13 -4.32 0.24
CA LEU A 331 20.55 -4.98 1.41
C LEU A 331 19.33 -5.85 1.09
N GLN A 332 18.96 -6.04 -0.18
CA GLN A 332 17.74 -6.77 -0.55
C GLN A 332 17.84 -8.29 -0.43
N TRP A 333 19.04 -8.87 -0.50
CA TRP A 333 19.19 -10.32 -0.54
C TRP A 333 20.41 -10.80 0.24
N SER A 334 20.18 -11.75 1.14
CA SER A 334 21.24 -12.57 1.74
C SER A 334 21.15 -14.00 1.19
N SER A 335 22.14 -14.39 0.40
CA SER A 335 22.27 -15.74 -0.15
C SER A 335 22.70 -16.76 0.90
N ILE A 336 23.42 -16.33 1.94
CA ILE A 336 23.87 -17.21 3.06
C ILE A 336 22.65 -17.82 3.75
N ASN A 337 21.65 -16.98 3.98
CA ASN A 337 20.47 -17.39 4.74
C ASN A 337 19.21 -17.55 3.90
N ASN A 338 19.27 -17.34 2.59
CA ASN A 338 18.10 -17.38 1.70
C ASN A 338 16.96 -16.50 2.21
N ILE A 339 17.31 -15.26 2.62
CA ILE A 339 16.32 -14.26 3.05
C ILE A 339 16.36 -13.03 2.15
N GLY A 340 15.20 -12.56 1.75
CA GLY A 340 15.04 -11.41 0.88
C GLY A 340 14.12 -10.34 1.46
N PHE A 341 14.32 -9.11 0.98
CA PHE A 341 13.64 -7.93 1.45
C PHE A 341 13.16 -7.10 0.26
N CYS A 342 11.87 -6.76 0.23
CA CYS A 342 11.32 -5.88 -0.80
C CYS A 342 10.23 -4.97 -0.23
N GLY A 343 10.03 -3.83 -0.87
CA GLY A 343 9.06 -2.83 -0.41
C GLY A 343 9.48 -1.41 -0.78
N ASP A 344 8.63 -0.46 -0.44
CA ASP A 344 8.89 0.98 -0.65
C ASP A 344 9.92 1.58 0.32
N TRP A 345 10.47 0.78 1.18
CA TRP A 345 11.50 1.12 2.17
C TRP A 345 12.93 1.03 1.62
N PHE A 346 13.08 0.64 0.33
CA PHE A 346 14.35 0.68 -0.40
C PHE A 346 14.44 1.89 -1.31
N ASP A 347 15.64 2.47 -1.43
CA ASP A 347 15.94 3.51 -2.42
C ASP A 347 16.27 2.88 -3.77
N LEU A 348 15.44 3.14 -4.76
CA LEU A 348 15.57 2.64 -6.13
C LEU A 348 15.37 3.75 -7.17
N ASN A 349 15.63 5.01 -6.80
CA ASN A 349 15.48 6.16 -7.67
C ASN A 349 14.11 6.23 -8.36
N SER A 350 13.05 5.81 -7.64
CA SER A 350 11.68 5.74 -8.16
C SER A 350 10.86 6.92 -7.65
N PHE A 351 9.87 7.34 -8.44
CA PHE A 351 9.04 8.52 -8.19
C PHE A 351 8.23 8.44 -6.89
N GLY A 352 7.67 7.29 -6.56
CA GLY A 352 6.76 7.16 -5.41
C GLY A 352 6.84 5.81 -4.71
N GLY A 353 6.16 5.70 -3.57
CA GLY A 353 6.20 4.50 -2.74
C GLY A 353 5.75 3.24 -3.48
N LEU A 354 4.74 3.32 -4.35
CA LEU A 354 4.27 2.16 -5.12
C LEU A 354 5.31 1.74 -6.17
N GLU A 355 5.84 2.68 -6.95
CA GLU A 355 6.86 2.40 -7.96
C GLU A 355 8.12 1.79 -7.32
N ARG A 356 8.58 2.34 -6.19
CA ARG A 356 9.68 1.75 -5.39
C ARG A 356 9.37 0.34 -4.93
N ALA A 357 8.16 0.11 -4.42
CA ALA A 357 7.72 -1.20 -3.95
C ALA A 357 7.78 -2.25 -5.08
N MET A 358 7.31 -1.90 -6.26
CA MET A 358 7.34 -2.79 -7.42
C MET A 358 8.76 -3.00 -7.94
N ASN A 359 9.54 -1.94 -8.13
CA ASN A 359 10.93 -2.04 -8.61
C ASN A 359 11.81 -2.85 -7.64
N SER A 360 11.65 -2.66 -6.32
CA SER A 360 12.39 -3.45 -5.34
C SER A 360 12.06 -4.93 -5.42
N SER A 361 10.80 -5.26 -5.66
CA SER A 361 10.32 -6.64 -5.79
C SER A 361 10.78 -7.31 -7.07
N ILE A 362 10.76 -6.60 -8.20
CA ILE A 362 11.28 -7.07 -9.48
C ILE A 362 12.79 -7.35 -9.35
N ARG A 363 13.54 -6.41 -8.77
CA ARG A 363 14.96 -6.57 -8.55
C ARG A 363 15.27 -7.78 -7.67
N LEU A 364 14.59 -7.91 -6.53
CA LEU A 364 14.78 -9.05 -5.63
C LEU A 364 14.51 -10.38 -6.34
N ALA A 365 13.39 -10.47 -7.08
CA ALA A 365 13.07 -11.68 -7.82
C ALA A 365 14.13 -12.07 -8.85
N LYS A 366 14.86 -11.08 -9.42
CA LYS A 366 15.98 -11.31 -10.35
C LYS A 366 17.26 -11.74 -9.65
N LEU A 367 17.49 -11.33 -8.40
CA LEU A 367 18.69 -11.72 -7.63
C LEU A 367 18.67 -13.17 -7.18
N ILE A 368 17.49 -13.78 -7.07
CA ILE A 368 17.33 -15.14 -6.61
C ILE A 368 17.65 -16.11 -7.76
N ASN A 369 18.54 -17.07 -7.51
CA ASN A 369 18.79 -18.21 -8.38
C ASN A 369 18.43 -19.49 -7.61
N LEU A 370 17.64 -20.36 -8.23
CA LEU A 370 17.36 -21.71 -7.72
C LEU A 370 18.38 -22.63 -8.36
N ASN A 371 19.38 -23.02 -7.56
CA ASN A 371 20.31 -24.08 -7.93
C ASN A 371 19.67 -25.44 -7.69
#